data_f6a689b779c9e2243a5bfa9de28dd9ba
#
_entry.id   f6a689b779c9e2243a5bfa9de28dd9ba
#
_cell.length_a   1.000
_cell.length_b   1.000
_cell.length_c   1.000
_cell.angle_alpha   90.00
_cell.angle_beta   90.00
_cell.angle_gamma   90.00
#
_symmetry.space_group_name_H-M   'P 1'
#
loop_
_entity.id
_entity.type
_entity.pdbx_description
1 polymer ?
#
loop_
_entity_poly.entity_id
_entity_poly.type
_entity_poly.pdbx_seq_one_letter_code
_entity_poly.pdbx_strand_id
1 'polypeptide(L)'
;MVSKFILLAATLFVGQSIATPVAVGESSSGLEKRFAVLSGQWDSETEGSGRYILYNNLWGQSYDTSGTQSTQATSYSGTTLAWKTTYSWAGSSSQVKSYANVALNTGLGKQLSAISSIPSTWKWTYSSASSSLIADVSYDLWLSNSASGTGSSSTSTYEIMVWLSTRGGAGPAGSQIGTVTVGGYSWKLYKGTVSTWTVYSFVASSEITSYSGDLKAFFTYLSSSQGLSTSQYLVGVQAGTEPFVGSATLTTSAYTVTVS
;
A
#
# COMPACT_ATOMS: atom_id res chain seq x y z
N MET A 1 -80.36 -60.02 -31.73
CA MET A 1 -80.11 -59.15 -32.86
C MET A 1 -79.17 -58.05 -32.33
N VAL A 2 -77.90 -58.13 -32.75
CA VAL A 2 -76.80 -57.29 -32.14
C VAL A 2 -76.48 -56.25 -33.19
N SER A 3 -76.71 -54.97 -32.81
CA SER A 3 -76.32 -53.84 -33.64
C SER A 3 -74.87 -53.47 -33.41
N LYS A 4 -74.07 -53.48 -34.49
CA LYS A 4 -72.65 -53.07 -34.48
C LYS A 4 -72.58 -51.57 -34.69
N PHE A 5 -72.01 -50.84 -33.70
CA PHE A 5 -71.58 -49.46 -33.87
C PHE A 5 -70.11 -49.43 -34.37
N ILE A 6 -69.95 -48.80 -35.49
CA ILE A 6 -68.64 -48.49 -36.05
C ILE A 6 -68.12 -47.18 -35.47
N LEU A 7 -67.03 -47.23 -34.72
CA LEU A 7 -66.36 -46.06 -34.17
C LEU A 7 -65.31 -45.56 -35.17
N LEU A 8 -65.48 -44.36 -35.68
CA LEU A 8 -64.53 -43.70 -36.57
C LEU A 8 -63.51 -42.94 -35.71
N ALA A 9 -62.26 -43.41 -35.73
CA ALA A 9 -61.17 -42.74 -35.02
C ALA A 9 -60.57 -41.66 -35.93
N ALA A 10 -60.74 -40.39 -35.51
CA ALA A 10 -60.06 -39.28 -36.13
C ALA A 10 -58.66 -39.11 -35.50
N THR A 11 -57.61 -39.34 -36.27
CA THR A 11 -56.24 -39.11 -35.88
C THR A 11 -55.89 -37.64 -36.01
N LEU A 12 -55.76 -36.95 -34.87
CA LEU A 12 -55.18 -35.58 -34.81
C LEU A 12 -53.65 -35.69 -34.94
N PHE A 13 -53.08 -35.15 -36.00
CA PHE A 13 -51.65 -34.90 -36.10
C PHE A 13 -51.34 -33.61 -35.29
N VAL A 14 -50.71 -33.75 -34.11
CA VAL A 14 -50.09 -32.62 -33.38
C VAL A 14 -48.70 -32.45 -33.93
N GLY A 15 -48.52 -31.40 -34.72
CA GLY A 15 -47.18 -30.97 -35.14
C GLY A 15 -46.38 -30.47 -33.96
N GLN A 16 -45.35 -31.21 -33.53
CA GLN A 16 -44.35 -30.72 -32.58
C GLN A 16 -43.40 -29.78 -33.31
N SER A 17 -43.53 -28.47 -33.06
CA SER A 17 -42.46 -27.51 -33.40
C SER A 17 -41.30 -27.70 -32.42
N ILE A 18 -40.18 -28.23 -32.95
CA ILE A 18 -38.90 -28.31 -32.23
C ILE A 18 -38.36 -26.89 -32.18
N ALA A 19 -38.54 -26.19 -31.04
CA ALA A 19 -37.80 -24.97 -30.76
C ALA A 19 -36.34 -25.34 -30.53
N THR A 20 -35.44 -24.96 -31.44
CA THR A 20 -34.02 -24.98 -31.19
C THR A 20 -33.68 -24.03 -30.02
N PRO A 21 -32.94 -24.49 -29.01
CA PRO A 21 -32.51 -23.57 -27.94
C PRO A 21 -31.56 -22.54 -28.55
N VAL A 22 -31.96 -21.28 -28.55
CA VAL A 22 -31.04 -20.15 -28.76
C VAL A 22 -30.08 -20.21 -27.62
N ALA A 23 -28.80 -20.45 -27.88
CA ALA A 23 -27.74 -20.30 -26.92
C ALA A 23 -27.75 -18.83 -26.50
N VAL A 24 -28.28 -18.56 -25.31
CA VAL A 24 -28.07 -17.30 -24.62
C VAL A 24 -26.59 -17.30 -24.28
N GLY A 25 -25.82 -16.55 -25.04
CA GLY A 25 -24.44 -16.27 -24.71
C GLY A 25 -24.46 -15.69 -23.30
N GLU A 26 -23.90 -16.40 -22.33
CA GLU A 26 -23.57 -15.83 -21.04
C GLU A 26 -22.57 -14.71 -21.32
N SER A 27 -23.05 -13.49 -21.41
CA SER A 27 -22.28 -12.30 -21.18
C SER A 27 -21.76 -12.45 -19.74
N SER A 28 -20.54 -12.95 -19.58
CA SER A 28 -19.80 -12.79 -18.35
C SER A 28 -19.56 -11.29 -18.19
N SER A 29 -20.55 -10.60 -17.64
CA SER A 29 -20.32 -9.29 -17.03
C SER A 29 -19.38 -9.56 -15.87
N GLY A 30 -18.06 -9.51 -16.13
CA GLY A 30 -17.06 -9.50 -15.10
C GLY A 30 -17.47 -8.38 -14.14
N LEU A 31 -17.91 -8.73 -12.95
CA LEU A 31 -18.14 -7.76 -11.88
C LEU A 31 -16.79 -7.07 -11.68
N GLU A 32 -16.66 -5.84 -12.19
CA GLU A 32 -15.49 -5.03 -11.89
C GLU A 32 -15.37 -4.93 -10.36
N LYS A 33 -14.22 -5.31 -9.84
CA LYS A 33 -13.96 -5.22 -8.41
C LYS A 33 -14.18 -3.77 -7.97
N ARG A 34 -15.15 -3.56 -7.08
CA ARG A 34 -15.36 -2.24 -6.45
C ARG A 34 -14.44 -2.17 -5.23
N PHE A 35 -13.46 -1.28 -5.28
CA PHE A 35 -12.58 -1.00 -4.16
C PHE A 35 -13.31 -0.17 -3.11
N ALA A 36 -13.17 -0.56 -1.83
CA ALA A 36 -13.79 0.15 -0.73
C ALA A 36 -13.15 1.52 -0.50
N VAL A 37 -13.95 2.49 -0.04
CA VAL A 37 -13.42 3.74 0.52
C VAL A 37 -13.20 3.54 2.01
N LEU A 38 -11.94 3.57 2.42
CA LEU A 38 -11.52 3.43 3.81
C LEU A 38 -11.53 4.82 4.46
N SER A 39 -12.35 5.05 5.47
CA SER A 39 -12.47 6.35 6.17
C SER A 39 -12.37 6.24 7.69
N GLY A 40 -12.56 5.05 8.24
CA GLY A 40 -12.36 4.77 9.66
C GLY A 40 -10.87 4.76 10.03
N GLN A 41 -10.59 5.00 11.31
CA GLN A 41 -9.22 5.13 11.84
C GLN A 41 -8.33 3.94 11.47
N TRP A 42 -8.85 2.73 11.59
CA TRP A 42 -8.13 1.48 11.40
C TRP A 42 -8.65 0.66 10.20
N ASP A 43 -9.43 1.29 9.32
CA ASP A 43 -9.94 0.63 8.13
C ASP A 43 -8.80 0.11 7.26
N SER A 44 -9.00 -1.08 6.70
CA SER A 44 -8.07 -1.70 5.77
C SER A 44 -8.78 -2.57 4.75
N GLU A 45 -8.16 -2.77 3.60
CA GLU A 45 -8.62 -3.65 2.52
C GLU A 45 -7.46 -4.49 2.00
N THR A 46 -7.72 -5.80 1.83
CA THR A 46 -6.74 -6.73 1.27
C THR A 46 -6.82 -6.72 -0.25
N GLU A 47 -5.70 -6.54 -0.91
CA GLU A 47 -5.56 -6.43 -2.34
C GLU A 47 -4.70 -7.55 -2.93
N GLY A 48 -4.94 -7.85 -4.22
CA GLY A 48 -4.10 -8.77 -4.97
C GLY A 48 -4.04 -10.18 -4.40
N SER A 49 -5.20 -10.77 -4.03
CA SER A 49 -5.29 -12.10 -3.43
C SER A 49 -4.40 -12.26 -2.19
N GLY A 50 -4.33 -11.21 -1.38
CA GLY A 50 -3.56 -11.23 -0.13
C GLY A 50 -2.12 -10.72 -0.24
N ARG A 51 -1.71 -10.20 -1.41
CA ARG A 51 -0.36 -9.67 -1.60
C ARG A 51 -0.12 -8.38 -0.84
N TYR A 52 -1.10 -7.49 -0.84
CA TYR A 52 -1.05 -6.17 -0.20
C TYR A 52 -2.20 -5.98 0.76
N ILE A 53 -1.99 -5.14 1.75
CA ILE A 53 -3.04 -4.58 2.60
C ILE A 53 -2.94 -3.06 2.50
N LEU A 54 -4.03 -2.42 2.07
CA LEU A 54 -4.17 -0.96 2.06
C LEU A 54 -4.78 -0.53 3.38
N TYR A 55 -4.15 0.42 4.07
CA TYR A 55 -4.58 0.96 5.36
C TYR A 55 -4.91 2.45 5.27
N ASN A 56 -5.96 2.88 5.95
CA ASN A 56 -6.23 4.30 6.20
C ASN A 56 -5.35 4.85 7.34
N ASN A 57 -5.19 4.11 8.42
CA ASN A 57 -4.22 4.27 9.50
C ASN A 57 -4.10 5.70 10.06
N LEU A 58 -5.14 6.16 10.77
CA LEU A 58 -5.17 7.49 11.40
C LEU A 58 -4.57 7.46 12.82
N TRP A 59 -3.36 6.90 12.98
CA TRP A 59 -2.77 6.61 14.28
C TRP A 59 -2.55 7.86 15.16
N GLY A 60 -2.27 9.00 14.54
CA GLY A 60 -2.00 10.26 15.20
C GLY A 60 -3.16 11.27 15.13
N GLN A 61 -4.38 10.87 14.77
CA GLN A 61 -5.53 11.78 14.61
C GLN A 61 -5.87 12.55 15.88
N SER A 62 -5.49 12.06 17.07
CA SER A 62 -5.71 12.77 18.34
C SER A 62 -4.91 14.06 18.46
N TYR A 63 -3.88 14.26 17.63
CA TYR A 63 -3.13 15.52 17.55
C TYR A 63 -3.78 16.55 16.61
N ASP A 64 -4.89 16.19 15.98
CA ASP A 64 -5.68 17.08 15.13
C ASP A 64 -6.72 17.87 15.93
N THR A 65 -7.06 19.05 15.43
CA THR A 65 -8.18 19.85 15.97
C THR A 65 -9.42 19.72 15.09
N SER A 66 -9.25 19.42 13.81
CA SER A 66 -10.29 19.10 12.86
C SER A 66 -9.67 18.47 11.63
N GLY A 67 -10.16 17.32 11.21
CA GLY A 67 -9.59 16.67 10.04
C GLY A 67 -10.40 15.48 9.53
N THR A 68 -10.09 15.10 8.30
CA THR A 68 -10.67 13.94 7.63
C THR A 68 -9.65 13.28 6.74
N GLN A 69 -9.78 11.99 6.55
CA GLN A 69 -8.99 11.24 5.58
C GLN A 69 -9.80 10.10 5.00
N SER A 70 -9.56 9.82 3.73
CA SER A 70 -10.02 8.61 3.08
C SER A 70 -8.95 8.05 2.15
N THR A 71 -8.87 6.73 2.11
CA THR A 71 -7.93 5.98 1.26
C THR A 71 -8.71 4.96 0.45
N GLN A 72 -8.37 4.79 -0.82
CA GLN A 72 -9.05 3.87 -1.71
C GLN A 72 -8.10 3.31 -2.77
N ALA A 73 -8.06 1.98 -2.94
CA ALA A 73 -7.45 1.38 -4.11
C ALA A 73 -8.23 1.81 -5.37
N THR A 74 -7.56 2.01 -6.48
CA THR A 74 -8.17 2.45 -7.74
C THR A 74 -8.01 1.43 -8.85
N SER A 75 -6.94 0.62 -8.82
CA SER A 75 -6.77 -0.53 -9.71
C SER A 75 -5.76 -1.52 -9.15
N TYR A 76 -5.90 -2.78 -9.55
CA TYR A 76 -4.92 -3.83 -9.32
C TYR A 76 -4.78 -4.68 -10.57
N SER A 77 -3.55 -4.88 -11.06
CA SER A 77 -3.26 -5.70 -12.23
C SER A 77 -1.89 -6.39 -12.10
N GLY A 78 -1.86 -7.70 -12.24
CA GLY A 78 -0.66 -8.50 -12.00
C GLY A 78 -0.17 -8.36 -10.56
N THR A 79 0.92 -7.64 -10.33
CA THR A 79 1.44 -7.29 -9.00
C THR A 79 1.40 -5.78 -8.74
N THR A 80 0.83 -5.00 -9.66
CA THR A 80 0.79 -3.54 -9.57
C THR A 80 -0.50 -3.08 -8.93
N LEU A 81 -0.38 -2.31 -7.86
CA LEU A 81 -1.49 -1.64 -7.18
C LEU A 81 -1.43 -0.13 -7.45
N ALA A 82 -2.59 0.47 -7.64
CA ALA A 82 -2.79 1.92 -7.66
C ALA A 82 -3.81 2.30 -6.58
N TRP A 83 -3.61 3.46 -5.93
CA TRP A 83 -4.52 3.97 -4.90
C TRP A 83 -4.46 5.49 -4.82
N LYS A 84 -5.39 6.07 -4.08
CA LYS A 84 -5.39 7.48 -3.72
C LYS A 84 -5.68 7.64 -2.23
N THR A 85 -5.09 8.65 -1.63
CA THR A 85 -5.41 9.11 -0.28
C THR A 85 -5.74 10.59 -0.32
N THR A 86 -6.91 10.97 0.14
CA THR A 86 -7.34 12.37 0.27
C THR A 86 -7.45 12.70 1.74
N TYR A 87 -6.84 13.80 2.17
CA TYR A 87 -6.85 14.22 3.55
C TYR A 87 -6.92 15.74 3.71
N SER A 88 -7.40 16.15 4.88
CA SER A 88 -7.35 17.53 5.36
C SER A 88 -7.13 17.48 6.86
N TRP A 89 -5.98 18.00 7.32
CA TRP A 89 -5.57 17.93 8.70
C TRP A 89 -5.21 19.33 9.24
N ALA A 90 -5.62 19.63 10.48
CA ALA A 90 -5.28 20.84 11.21
C ALA A 90 -4.56 20.49 12.52
N GLY A 91 -4.33 21.46 13.39
CA GLY A 91 -3.71 21.25 14.71
C GLY A 91 -2.18 21.35 14.67
N SER A 92 -1.48 20.48 15.39
CA SER A 92 -0.02 20.57 15.54
C SER A 92 0.71 20.27 14.25
N SER A 93 1.53 21.21 13.78
CA SER A 93 2.41 21.05 12.60
C SER A 93 3.66 20.22 12.87
N SER A 94 3.91 19.82 14.12
CA SER A 94 5.04 18.96 14.52
C SER A 94 4.63 17.53 14.85
N GLN A 95 3.37 17.17 14.64
CA GLN A 95 2.84 15.83 14.93
C GLN A 95 2.20 15.24 13.69
N VAL A 96 2.64 14.03 13.34
CA VAL A 96 2.01 13.21 12.27
C VAL A 96 0.59 12.85 12.68
N LYS A 97 -0.36 12.92 11.74
CA LYS A 97 -1.77 12.59 11.97
C LYS A 97 -2.14 11.18 11.55
N SER A 98 -1.46 10.68 10.52
CA SER A 98 -1.79 9.39 9.91
C SER A 98 -0.61 8.87 9.09
N TYR A 99 -0.66 7.60 8.74
CA TYR A 99 0.19 7.01 7.71
C TYR A 99 -0.67 6.08 6.82
N ALA A 100 -1.45 6.69 5.92
CA ALA A 100 -2.14 5.91 4.90
C ALA A 100 -1.11 5.22 4.02
N ASN A 101 -1.12 3.88 3.99
CA ASN A 101 -0.08 3.12 3.33
C ASN A 101 -0.58 1.81 2.71
N VAL A 102 0.21 1.29 1.79
CA VAL A 102 0.12 -0.08 1.28
C VAL A 102 1.23 -0.89 1.92
N ALA A 103 0.87 -1.94 2.66
CA ALA A 103 1.80 -2.89 3.25
C ALA A 103 1.93 -4.15 2.39
N LEU A 104 3.15 -4.59 2.13
CA LEU A 104 3.41 -5.91 1.56
C LEU A 104 3.08 -6.98 2.60
N ASN A 105 2.31 -7.99 2.21
CA ASN A 105 1.85 -9.07 3.10
C ASN A 105 2.47 -10.45 2.75
N THR A 106 3.50 -10.47 1.91
CA THR A 106 4.15 -11.72 1.45
C THR A 106 5.67 -11.60 1.46
N GLY A 107 6.36 -12.70 1.71
CA GLY A 107 7.82 -12.76 1.67
C GLY A 107 8.55 -12.15 2.86
N LEU A 108 7.84 -11.69 3.88
CA LEU A 108 8.38 -11.14 5.13
C LEU A 108 8.83 -12.25 6.11
N GLY A 109 9.41 -11.86 7.24
CA GLY A 109 9.91 -12.79 8.26
C GLY A 109 11.24 -13.45 7.90
N LYS A 110 11.98 -12.91 6.93
CA LYS A 110 13.32 -13.36 6.53
C LYS A 110 14.40 -12.50 7.16
N GLN A 111 15.53 -13.10 7.51
CA GLN A 111 16.72 -12.33 7.88
C GLN A 111 17.25 -11.52 6.69
N LEU A 112 17.81 -10.34 6.95
CA LEU A 112 18.40 -9.50 5.91
C LEU A 112 19.51 -10.21 5.14
N SER A 113 20.24 -11.13 5.79
CA SER A 113 21.27 -11.98 5.17
C SER A 113 20.70 -12.97 4.16
N ALA A 114 19.44 -13.38 4.31
CA ALA A 114 18.74 -14.34 3.43
C ALA A 114 17.93 -13.67 2.31
N ILE A 115 17.84 -12.32 2.32
CA ILE A 115 17.16 -11.56 1.28
C ILE A 115 18.19 -11.17 0.20
N SER A 116 17.94 -11.57 -1.03
CA SER A 116 18.79 -11.22 -2.17
C SER A 116 18.50 -9.82 -2.70
N SER A 117 17.22 -9.44 -2.81
CA SER A 117 16.76 -8.14 -3.34
C SER A 117 15.37 -7.78 -2.85
N ILE A 118 15.05 -6.48 -2.88
CA ILE A 118 13.72 -5.92 -2.61
C ILE A 118 13.39 -4.92 -3.73
N PRO A 119 13.22 -5.39 -4.98
CA PRO A 119 12.89 -4.49 -6.08
C PRO A 119 11.53 -3.83 -5.86
N SER A 120 11.49 -2.52 -6.05
CA SER A 120 10.27 -1.73 -5.95
C SER A 120 10.19 -0.66 -7.04
N THR A 121 8.97 -0.41 -7.50
CA THR A 121 8.62 0.74 -8.34
C THR A 121 7.46 1.47 -7.69
N TRP A 122 7.56 2.80 -7.60
CA TRP A 122 6.49 3.63 -7.08
C TRP A 122 6.38 4.92 -7.88
N LYS A 123 5.23 5.11 -8.56
CA LYS A 123 4.88 6.31 -9.32
C LYS A 123 3.70 6.98 -8.63
N TRP A 124 3.90 8.22 -8.21
CA TRP A 124 2.89 8.98 -7.47
C TRP A 124 2.92 10.46 -7.84
N THR A 125 1.86 11.17 -7.49
CA THR A 125 1.76 12.62 -7.62
C THR A 125 0.76 13.17 -6.61
N TYR A 126 0.94 14.41 -6.20
CA TYR A 126 -0.14 15.17 -5.59
C TYR A 126 -1.05 15.72 -6.69
N SER A 127 -2.25 15.14 -6.86
CA SER A 127 -3.26 15.67 -7.80
C SER A 127 -3.89 16.97 -7.29
N SER A 128 -3.85 17.20 -5.97
CA SER A 128 -4.12 18.48 -5.31
C SER A 128 -3.29 18.59 -4.04
N ALA A 129 -2.86 19.80 -3.69
CA ALA A 129 -2.16 20.08 -2.43
C ALA A 129 -2.34 21.57 -2.06
N SER A 130 -2.64 21.84 -0.78
CA SER A 130 -2.64 23.22 -0.26
C SER A 130 -1.22 23.78 -0.19
N SER A 131 -1.08 25.08 -0.28
CA SER A 131 0.22 25.74 -0.11
C SER A 131 0.80 25.60 1.30
N SER A 132 -0.04 25.28 2.28
CA SER A 132 0.33 25.04 3.68
C SER A 132 0.60 23.58 4.00
N LEU A 133 0.66 22.69 3.00
CA LEU A 133 0.89 21.27 3.22
C LEU A 133 2.24 21.01 3.88
N ILE A 134 2.22 20.31 5.02
CA ILE A 134 3.39 19.70 5.66
C ILE A 134 3.16 18.20 5.67
N ALA A 135 3.95 17.46 4.88
CA ALA A 135 3.82 16.01 4.73
C ALA A 135 5.10 15.41 4.14
N ASP A 136 5.27 14.11 4.31
CA ASP A 136 6.18 13.30 3.51
C ASP A 136 5.45 12.36 2.56
N VAL A 137 6.23 11.72 1.70
CA VAL A 137 5.87 10.52 0.94
C VAL A 137 7.03 9.55 1.10
N SER A 138 6.78 8.42 1.75
CA SER A 138 7.86 7.55 2.23
C SER A 138 7.54 6.06 2.13
N TYR A 139 8.60 5.26 1.91
CA TYR A 139 8.61 3.88 2.36
C TYR A 139 8.92 3.82 3.84
N ASP A 140 8.38 2.81 4.51
CA ASP A 140 8.64 2.47 5.89
C ASP A 140 8.91 0.96 6.01
N LEU A 141 10.14 0.63 6.42
CA LEU A 141 10.68 -0.73 6.44
C LEU A 141 11.00 -1.11 7.89
N TRP A 142 10.36 -2.15 8.39
CA TRP A 142 10.44 -2.56 9.79
C TRP A 142 11.31 -3.78 9.99
N LEU A 143 12.18 -3.71 11.00
CA LEU A 143 13.02 -4.82 11.43
C LEU A 143 12.72 -5.25 12.86
N SER A 144 12.99 -6.54 13.11
CA SER A 144 12.82 -7.16 14.43
C SER A 144 13.89 -8.23 14.67
N ASN A 145 14.12 -8.57 15.94
CA ASN A 145 14.93 -9.74 16.32
C ASN A 145 14.18 -11.07 16.14
N SER A 146 12.87 -11.02 15.80
CA SER A 146 12.02 -12.19 15.61
C SER A 146 11.37 -12.20 14.23
N ALA A 147 11.34 -13.34 13.57
CA ALA A 147 10.64 -13.54 12.31
C ALA A 147 9.12 -13.27 12.38
N SER A 148 8.52 -13.44 13.56
CA SER A 148 7.12 -13.15 13.87
C SER A 148 6.90 -11.76 14.46
N GLY A 149 7.92 -10.90 14.48
CA GLY A 149 7.79 -9.50 14.89
C GLY A 149 6.86 -8.73 13.99
N THR A 150 6.38 -7.59 14.47
CA THR A 150 5.53 -6.67 13.70
C THR A 150 6.13 -5.27 13.73
N GLY A 151 5.83 -4.46 12.70
CA GLY A 151 6.22 -3.06 12.67
C GLY A 151 5.51 -2.24 13.74
N SER A 152 6.12 -1.11 14.15
CA SER A 152 5.58 -0.16 15.13
C SER A 152 5.09 -0.81 16.43
N SER A 153 5.87 -1.73 16.98
CA SER A 153 5.53 -2.51 18.17
C SER A 153 6.71 -2.65 19.14
N SER A 154 6.46 -3.22 20.30
CA SER A 154 7.51 -3.55 21.28
C SER A 154 8.54 -4.56 20.78
N THR A 155 8.27 -5.25 19.66
CA THR A 155 9.20 -6.17 19.00
C THR A 155 10.05 -5.51 17.92
N SER A 156 9.77 -4.24 17.56
CA SER A 156 10.54 -3.48 16.59
C SER A 156 11.92 -3.11 17.15
N THR A 157 12.95 -3.29 16.32
CA THR A 157 14.33 -2.93 16.64
C THR A 157 14.80 -1.73 15.81
N TYR A 158 14.40 -1.70 14.56
CA TYR A 158 14.70 -0.61 13.63
C TYR A 158 13.49 -0.29 12.76
N GLU A 159 13.37 0.99 12.43
CA GLU A 159 12.52 1.56 11.41
C GLU A 159 13.42 2.24 10.38
N ILE A 160 13.33 1.82 9.13
CA ILE A 160 14.13 2.38 8.04
C ILE A 160 13.18 3.07 7.08
N MET A 161 13.19 4.40 7.10
CA MET A 161 12.34 5.21 6.24
C MET A 161 13.11 5.69 5.00
N VAL A 162 12.44 5.67 3.84
CA VAL A 162 12.97 6.23 2.60
C VAL A 162 11.98 7.28 2.11
N TRP A 163 12.27 8.55 2.40
CA TRP A 163 11.42 9.69 2.11
C TRP A 163 11.68 10.19 0.68
N LEU A 164 10.76 9.89 -0.22
CA LEU A 164 10.82 10.34 -1.61
C LEU A 164 10.45 11.82 -1.77
N SER A 165 9.70 12.37 -0.82
CA SER A 165 9.29 13.77 -0.79
C SER A 165 9.20 14.29 0.65
N THR A 166 9.49 15.58 0.77
CA THR A 166 9.27 16.38 1.98
C THR A 166 8.61 17.69 1.56
N ARG A 167 7.43 17.99 2.08
CA ARG A 167 6.69 19.22 1.81
C ARG A 167 6.56 20.04 3.09
N GLY A 168 6.62 21.38 2.96
CA GLY A 168 6.38 22.32 4.04
C GLY A 168 7.34 22.23 5.23
N GLY A 169 8.51 21.61 5.05
CA GLY A 169 9.47 21.45 6.15
C GLY A 169 9.18 20.27 7.07
N ALA A 170 8.39 19.27 6.67
CA ALA A 170 8.30 17.99 7.37
C ALA A 170 9.71 17.46 7.63
N GLY A 171 9.99 16.98 8.81
CA GLY A 171 11.30 16.50 9.23
C GLY A 171 11.20 15.14 9.92
N PRO A 172 12.15 14.23 9.64
CA PRO A 172 12.19 12.91 10.28
C PRO A 172 12.66 13.00 11.73
N ALA A 173 12.49 11.89 12.47
CA ALA A 173 12.97 11.75 13.83
C ALA A 173 14.50 11.86 13.90
N GLY A 174 15.00 12.54 14.95
CA GLY A 174 16.42 12.64 15.25
C GLY A 174 17.15 13.75 14.51
N SER A 175 18.43 13.52 14.17
CA SER A 175 19.32 14.51 13.58
C SER A 175 19.99 13.99 12.33
N GLN A 176 20.32 14.87 11.40
CA GLN A 176 21.09 14.51 10.21
C GLN A 176 22.51 14.08 10.60
N ILE A 177 22.92 12.90 10.15
CA ILE A 177 24.25 12.34 10.42
C ILE A 177 25.15 12.31 9.16
N GLY A 178 24.60 12.65 7.99
CA GLY A 178 25.37 12.72 6.76
C GLY A 178 24.52 12.96 5.52
N THR A 179 25.20 13.01 4.36
CA THR A 179 24.60 12.95 3.02
C THR A 179 25.26 11.79 2.29
N VAL A 180 24.45 10.91 1.69
CA VAL A 180 24.91 9.64 1.17
C VAL A 180 24.28 9.36 -0.20
N THR A 181 24.89 8.48 -0.98
CA THR A 181 24.35 8.00 -2.26
C THR A 181 23.97 6.53 -2.11
N VAL A 182 22.70 6.22 -2.33
CA VAL A 182 22.17 4.85 -2.32
C VAL A 182 21.24 4.68 -3.51
N GLY A 183 21.38 3.59 -4.26
CA GLY A 183 20.55 3.30 -5.43
C GLY A 183 20.60 4.34 -6.55
N GLY A 184 21.69 5.11 -6.64
CA GLY A 184 21.85 6.18 -7.64
C GLY A 184 21.24 7.53 -7.25
N TYR A 185 20.59 7.63 -6.08
CA TYR A 185 20.00 8.87 -5.56
C TYR A 185 20.83 9.43 -4.40
N SER A 186 20.78 10.76 -4.21
CA SER A 186 21.40 11.44 -3.07
C SER A 186 20.38 11.62 -1.94
N TRP A 187 20.79 11.27 -0.71
CA TRP A 187 19.96 11.28 0.48
C TRP A 187 20.62 12.01 1.62
N LYS A 188 19.87 12.84 2.33
CA LYS A 188 20.25 13.28 3.68
C LYS A 188 19.87 12.14 4.62
N LEU A 189 20.85 11.60 5.35
CA LEU A 189 20.63 10.51 6.30
C LEU A 189 20.45 11.06 7.70
N TYR A 190 19.33 10.72 8.33
CA TYR A 190 19.02 11.05 9.71
C TYR A 190 19.03 9.80 10.59
N LYS A 191 19.32 10.00 11.88
CA LYS A 191 19.24 8.95 12.90
C LYS A 191 18.55 9.48 14.12
N GLY A 192 17.56 8.74 14.62
CA GLY A 192 16.80 9.04 15.81
C GLY A 192 16.40 7.80 16.59
N THR A 193 15.63 8.00 17.64
CA THR A 193 14.99 6.94 18.42
C THR A 193 13.54 7.32 18.60
N VAL A 194 12.64 6.39 18.34
CA VAL A 194 11.21 6.50 18.61
C VAL A 194 10.84 5.33 19.48
N SER A 195 10.19 5.60 20.64
CA SER A 195 9.88 4.56 21.61
C SER A 195 11.13 3.71 21.97
N THR A 196 11.19 2.46 21.52
CA THR A 196 12.25 1.50 21.84
C THR A 196 13.15 1.14 20.66
N TRP A 197 12.88 1.67 19.47
CA TRP A 197 13.63 1.33 18.26
C TRP A 197 14.44 2.49 17.69
N THR A 198 15.48 2.15 16.95
CA THR A 198 16.27 3.14 16.20
C THR A 198 15.62 3.43 14.86
N VAL A 199 15.46 4.70 14.50
CA VAL A 199 14.98 5.16 13.20
C VAL A 199 16.14 5.67 12.36
N TYR A 200 16.26 5.18 11.14
CA TYR A 200 17.10 5.76 10.10
C TYR A 200 16.20 6.26 8.97
N SER A 201 16.31 7.55 8.64
CA SER A 201 15.53 8.15 7.56
C SER A 201 16.45 8.68 6.46
N PHE A 202 16.29 8.14 5.26
CA PHE A 202 16.93 8.60 4.04
C PHE A 202 15.99 9.59 3.36
N VAL A 203 16.25 10.89 3.48
CA VAL A 203 15.44 11.96 2.90
C VAL A 203 16.03 12.37 1.56
N ALA A 204 15.27 12.22 0.49
CA ALA A 204 15.73 12.58 -0.86
C ALA A 204 16.18 14.05 -0.94
N SER A 205 17.34 14.29 -1.55
CA SER A 205 17.84 15.65 -1.75
C SER A 205 17.00 16.44 -2.75
N SER A 206 16.22 15.76 -3.58
CA SER A 206 15.20 16.32 -4.50
C SER A 206 14.02 15.36 -4.55
N GLU A 207 12.80 15.89 -4.69
CA GLU A 207 11.58 15.08 -4.77
C GLU A 207 11.65 14.02 -5.88
N ILE A 208 11.27 12.78 -5.55
CA ILE A 208 11.28 11.62 -6.45
C ILE A 208 9.84 11.13 -6.62
N THR A 209 9.16 11.56 -7.67
CA THR A 209 7.77 11.14 -7.96
C THR A 209 7.67 9.84 -8.75
N SER A 210 8.81 9.33 -9.24
CA SER A 210 8.92 8.06 -9.94
C SER A 210 10.18 7.35 -9.48
N TYR A 211 10.04 6.54 -8.44
CA TYR A 211 11.12 5.71 -7.90
C TYR A 211 11.14 4.34 -8.58
N SER A 212 12.33 3.85 -8.89
CA SER A 212 12.56 2.47 -9.31
C SER A 212 13.94 2.06 -8.78
N GLY A 213 13.98 1.03 -7.93
CA GLY A 213 15.24 0.61 -7.32
C GLY A 213 15.07 -0.61 -6.41
N ASP A 214 16.20 -1.05 -5.85
CA ASP A 214 16.24 -2.13 -4.87
C ASP A 214 16.33 -1.55 -3.45
N LEU A 215 15.25 -1.68 -2.68
CA LEU A 215 15.20 -1.22 -1.29
C LEU A 215 16.21 -1.95 -0.39
N LYS A 216 16.70 -3.14 -0.79
CA LYS A 216 17.78 -3.83 -0.08
C LYS A 216 19.07 -2.99 0.02
N ALA A 217 19.30 -2.08 -0.95
CA ALA A 217 20.49 -1.22 -0.97
C ALA A 217 20.61 -0.34 0.30
N PHE A 218 19.48 0.10 0.87
CA PHE A 218 19.46 0.89 2.11
C PHE A 218 19.94 0.06 3.31
N PHE A 219 19.51 -1.18 3.43
CA PHE A 219 19.98 -2.09 4.47
C PHE A 219 21.47 -2.43 4.29
N THR A 220 21.90 -2.66 3.06
CA THR A 220 23.32 -2.91 2.75
C THR A 220 24.18 -1.73 3.16
N TYR A 221 23.75 -0.49 2.84
CA TYR A 221 24.44 0.72 3.27
C TYR A 221 24.49 0.81 4.81
N LEU A 222 23.36 0.63 5.51
CA LEU A 222 23.32 0.71 6.98
C LEU A 222 24.16 -0.39 7.64
N SER A 223 24.20 -1.58 7.07
CA SER A 223 25.03 -2.67 7.58
C SER A 223 26.52 -2.34 7.47
N SER A 224 26.97 -1.81 6.33
CA SER A 224 28.38 -1.47 6.12
C SER A 224 28.84 -0.22 6.85
N SER A 225 27.93 0.76 7.06
CA SER A 225 28.31 2.11 7.52
C SER A 225 27.78 2.49 8.89
N GLN A 226 26.76 1.80 9.40
CA GLN A 226 26.09 2.12 10.67
C GLN A 226 25.98 0.92 11.63
N GLY A 227 26.54 -0.24 11.25
CA GLY A 227 26.56 -1.44 12.08
C GLY A 227 25.21 -2.15 12.20
N LEU A 228 24.28 -1.95 11.25
CA LEU A 228 23.02 -2.69 11.21
C LEU A 228 23.30 -4.18 11.02
N SER A 229 22.86 -5.03 11.96
CA SER A 229 23.06 -6.47 11.87
C SER A 229 22.20 -7.09 10.76
N THR A 230 22.81 -7.90 9.91
CA THR A 230 22.10 -8.65 8.87
C THR A 230 21.31 -9.85 9.40
N SER A 231 21.42 -10.17 10.70
CA SER A 231 20.58 -11.16 11.39
C SER A 231 19.17 -10.62 11.75
N GLN A 232 18.93 -9.31 11.60
CA GLN A 232 17.60 -8.72 11.77
C GLN A 232 16.63 -9.31 10.75
N TYR A 233 15.38 -9.52 11.17
CA TYR A 233 14.29 -9.98 10.30
C TYR A 233 13.53 -8.79 9.72
N LEU A 234 13.30 -8.79 8.40
CA LEU A 234 12.41 -7.84 7.74
C LEU A 234 10.96 -8.26 8.01
N VAL A 235 10.24 -7.46 8.80
CA VAL A 235 8.88 -7.77 9.24
C VAL A 235 7.81 -6.81 8.69
N GLY A 236 8.22 -5.75 8.00
CA GLY A 236 7.31 -4.82 7.34
C GLY A 236 7.97 -4.13 6.16
N VAL A 237 7.19 -3.93 5.09
CA VAL A 237 7.51 -3.08 3.92
C VAL A 237 6.24 -2.34 3.57
N GLN A 238 6.24 -1.04 3.79
CA GLN A 238 5.09 -0.16 3.60
C GLN A 238 5.47 1.01 2.67
N ALA A 239 4.47 1.59 2.01
CA ALA A 239 4.62 2.78 1.16
C ALA A 239 3.40 3.69 1.34
N GLY A 240 3.59 4.95 1.69
CA GLY A 240 2.50 5.85 2.01
C GLY A 240 2.88 7.31 2.19
N THR A 241 2.06 8.04 2.92
CA THR A 241 2.27 9.46 3.23
C THR A 241 1.92 9.75 4.68
N GLU A 242 2.74 10.58 5.31
CA GLU A 242 2.52 11.10 6.66
C GLU A 242 2.21 12.60 6.61
N PRO A 243 0.93 12.99 6.63
CA PRO A 243 0.56 14.39 6.78
C PRO A 243 0.68 14.85 8.23
N PHE A 244 1.22 16.07 8.41
CA PHE A 244 1.22 16.82 9.66
C PHE A 244 0.07 17.83 9.68
N VAL A 245 -0.03 18.69 8.67
CA VAL A 245 -1.13 19.65 8.46
C VAL A 245 -1.32 19.94 6.97
N GLY A 246 -2.50 20.47 6.63
CA GLY A 246 -2.86 20.87 5.27
C GLY A 246 -3.76 19.87 4.59
N SER A 247 -4.16 20.18 3.36
CA SER A 247 -5.06 19.36 2.57
C SER A 247 -4.39 18.91 1.28
N ALA A 248 -4.54 17.64 0.94
CA ALA A 248 -4.00 17.09 -0.30
C ALA A 248 -4.75 15.84 -0.76
N THR A 249 -4.55 15.51 -2.05
CA THR A 249 -4.84 14.19 -2.60
C THR A 249 -3.55 13.63 -3.18
N LEU A 250 -2.98 12.63 -2.53
CA LEU A 250 -1.88 11.82 -3.06
C LEU A 250 -2.47 10.72 -3.93
N THR A 251 -2.01 10.63 -5.17
CA THR A 251 -2.41 9.59 -6.13
C THR A 251 -1.20 8.76 -6.52
N THR A 252 -1.24 7.47 -6.23
CA THR A 252 -0.29 6.48 -6.73
C THR A 252 -0.87 5.83 -7.98
N SER A 253 -0.19 5.99 -9.10
CA SER A 253 -0.59 5.41 -10.38
C SER A 253 -0.03 4.00 -10.59
N ALA A 254 1.08 3.65 -9.95
CA ALA A 254 1.67 2.32 -10.00
C ALA A 254 2.59 2.09 -8.79
N TYR A 255 2.41 0.96 -8.12
CA TYR A 255 3.27 0.49 -7.04
C TYR A 255 3.47 -1.02 -7.15
N THR A 256 4.72 -1.43 -7.07
CA THR A 256 5.11 -2.83 -6.92
C THR A 256 6.24 -2.95 -5.92
N VAL A 257 6.25 -4.03 -5.15
CA VAL A 257 7.40 -4.45 -4.33
C VAL A 257 7.41 -5.96 -4.18
N THR A 258 8.60 -6.54 -4.07
CA THR A 258 8.78 -7.98 -3.83
C THR A 258 9.99 -8.19 -2.94
N VAL A 259 9.95 -9.18 -2.04
CA VAL A 259 11.09 -9.63 -1.23
C VAL A 259 11.55 -10.99 -1.76
N SER A 260 12.76 -11.05 -2.31
CA SER A 260 13.33 -12.25 -2.93
C SER A 260 14.42 -12.87 -2.06
#